data_295164009ecc3e1dfd4a167aa0e73922
#
_entry.id   295164009ecc3e1dfd4a167aa0e73922
#
_cell.length_a   1.000
_cell.length_b   1.000
_cell.length_c   1.000
_cell.angle_alpha   90.00
_cell.angle_beta   90.00
_cell.angle_gamma   90.00
#
_symmetry.space_group_name_H-M   'P 1'
#
loop_
_entity.id
_entity.type
_entity.pdbx_description
1 polymer ?
#
loop_
_entity_poly.entity_id
_entity_poly.type
_entity_poly.pdbx_seq_one_letter_code
_entity_poly.pdbx_strand_id
1 'polypeptide(L)'
;MGLRGINLKEEYRSDRNNIVSEFFLPCLSNCIEYDRCVDFLSIQTLSTFSIAFDGFAERKTKLRLITGHRFRTADLNLLTKIFSEKYTKSFKGKLIKDAKIQKLQDIVNNGQVELKIAIPNSEQISDTFSERIGIFRDEEDQTVAFTGTSKESFSDQTRDFESVDVFTSWNDKSRVERKVKDFEELWENKTKHVKVYDFMYAEENNLLKYSSEWILNN
;
A
#
# COMPACT_ATOMS: atom_id res chain seq x y z
N MET A 1 -19.69 11.70 0.04
CA MET A 1 -20.12 10.81 -1.07
C MET A 1 -19.42 9.49 -0.84
N GLY A 2 -20.13 8.35 -0.80
CA GLY A 2 -19.49 7.05 -0.57
C GLY A 2 -18.90 6.45 -1.85
N LEU A 3 -18.21 5.30 -1.74
CA LEU A 3 -17.59 4.59 -2.86
C LEU A 3 -18.59 4.21 -3.95
N ARG A 4 -19.82 3.85 -3.56
CA ARG A 4 -20.89 3.51 -4.51
C ARG A 4 -21.35 4.68 -5.38
N GLY A 5 -21.10 5.90 -4.97
CA GLY A 5 -21.43 7.11 -5.75
C GLY A 5 -20.40 7.45 -6.82
N ILE A 6 -19.26 6.75 -6.86
CA ILE A 6 -18.22 6.95 -7.87
C ILE A 6 -18.57 6.13 -9.11
N ASN A 7 -18.43 6.73 -10.30
CA ASN A 7 -18.61 6.03 -11.57
C ASN A 7 -17.37 5.18 -11.90
N LEU A 8 -17.29 3.97 -11.32
CA LEU A 8 -16.18 3.06 -11.51
C LEU A 8 -16.38 2.17 -12.75
N LYS A 9 -15.28 1.94 -13.45
CA LYS A 9 -15.18 0.95 -14.54
C LYS A 9 -14.73 -0.40 -13.95
N GLU A 10 -15.05 -1.49 -14.62
CA GLU A 10 -14.60 -2.85 -14.26
C GLU A 10 -13.11 -3.05 -14.52
N GLU A 11 -12.54 -2.28 -15.48
CA GLU A 11 -11.13 -2.31 -15.87
C GLU A 11 -10.61 -0.90 -16.15
N TYR A 12 -9.38 -0.64 -15.72
CA TYR A 12 -8.61 0.53 -16.12
C TYR A 12 -7.30 0.08 -16.75
N ARG A 13 -6.90 0.73 -17.85
CA ARG A 13 -5.68 0.41 -18.56
C ARG A 13 -5.00 1.69 -19.06
N SER A 14 -3.67 1.77 -18.93
CA SER A 14 -2.91 3.01 -19.14
C SER A 14 -3.01 3.60 -20.53
N ASP A 15 -3.30 2.78 -21.56
CA ASP A 15 -3.52 3.25 -22.93
C ASP A 15 -4.88 3.97 -23.15
N ARG A 16 -5.82 3.77 -22.22
CA ARG A 16 -7.20 4.29 -22.35
C ARG A 16 -7.62 5.18 -21.19
N ASN A 17 -6.94 5.07 -20.05
CA ASN A 17 -7.36 5.70 -18.81
C ASN A 17 -6.21 6.39 -18.10
N ASN A 18 -6.51 7.45 -17.40
CA ASN A 18 -5.68 7.94 -16.33
C ASN A 18 -6.09 7.24 -15.02
N ILE A 19 -5.45 6.09 -14.74
CA ILE A 19 -5.81 5.23 -13.61
C ILE A 19 -5.78 6.01 -12.29
N VAL A 20 -4.86 6.96 -12.15
CA VAL A 20 -4.72 7.78 -10.95
C VAL A 20 -5.94 8.66 -10.73
N SER A 21 -6.26 9.52 -11.70
CA SER A 21 -7.35 10.50 -11.57
C SER A 21 -8.73 9.89 -11.71
N GLU A 22 -8.87 8.78 -12.47
CA GLU A 22 -10.14 8.14 -12.72
C GLU A 22 -10.51 7.05 -11.71
N PHE A 23 -9.52 6.45 -11.04
CA PHE A 23 -9.73 5.34 -10.10
C PHE A 23 -9.17 5.61 -8.70
N PHE A 24 -7.83 5.74 -8.56
CA PHE A 24 -7.22 5.82 -7.23
C PHE A 24 -7.66 7.05 -6.43
N LEU A 25 -7.53 8.24 -6.98
CA LEU A 25 -7.88 9.47 -6.25
C LEU A 25 -9.35 9.51 -5.83
N PRO A 26 -10.34 9.18 -6.68
CA PRO A 26 -11.73 9.09 -6.24
C PRO A 26 -11.95 8.08 -5.10
N CYS A 27 -11.36 6.87 -5.18
CA CYS A 27 -11.49 5.87 -4.12
C CYS A 27 -10.82 6.31 -2.82
N LEU A 28 -9.58 6.80 -2.87
CA LEU A 28 -8.84 7.29 -1.72
C LEU A 28 -9.52 8.48 -1.03
N SER A 29 -10.19 9.34 -1.81
CA SER A 29 -10.91 10.50 -1.28
C SER A 29 -12.21 10.14 -0.57
N ASN A 30 -12.74 8.94 -0.78
CA ASN A 30 -14.03 8.51 -0.25
C ASN A 30 -13.94 7.29 0.68
N CYS A 31 -12.76 6.70 0.89
CA CYS A 31 -12.59 5.57 1.81
C CYS A 31 -12.20 6.02 3.22
N ILE A 32 -12.48 5.17 4.21
CA ILE A 32 -12.00 5.25 5.59
C ILE A 32 -10.97 4.16 5.91
N GLU A 33 -10.90 3.12 5.08
CA GLU A 33 -9.88 2.09 5.16
C GLU A 33 -9.33 1.80 3.77
N TYR A 34 -8.00 1.64 3.69
CA TYR A 34 -7.31 1.20 2.48
C TYR A 34 -6.30 0.11 2.83
N ASP A 35 -6.54 -1.08 2.30
CA ASP A 35 -5.68 -2.25 2.45
C ASP A 35 -4.94 -2.51 1.15
N ARG A 36 -3.63 -2.76 1.24
CA ARG A 36 -2.82 -2.91 0.02
C ARG A 36 -1.71 -3.94 0.18
N CYS A 37 -1.65 -4.89 -0.77
CA CYS A 37 -0.48 -5.75 -1.00
C CYS A 37 0.29 -5.25 -2.22
N VAL A 38 1.61 -5.12 -2.09
CA VAL A 38 2.54 -4.77 -3.18
C VAL A 38 3.76 -5.68 -3.13
N ASP A 39 4.34 -5.95 -4.29
CA ASP A 39 5.60 -6.70 -4.38
C ASP A 39 6.81 -5.90 -3.87
N PHE A 40 6.77 -4.60 -4.10
CA PHE A 40 7.83 -3.67 -3.75
C PHE A 40 7.26 -2.32 -3.30
N LEU A 41 7.69 -1.86 -2.13
CA LEU A 41 7.28 -0.56 -1.60
C LEU A 41 8.43 0.45 -1.74
N SER A 42 8.15 1.57 -2.38
CA SER A 42 9.06 2.72 -2.45
C SER A 42 8.49 3.91 -1.68
N ILE A 43 9.39 4.77 -1.20
CA ILE A 43 8.99 6.06 -0.61
C ILE A 43 8.27 6.93 -1.65
N GLN A 44 8.63 6.82 -2.91
CA GLN A 44 7.94 7.54 -3.97
C GLN A 44 6.48 7.11 -4.07
N THR A 45 6.20 5.80 -4.00
CA THR A 45 4.83 5.27 -3.94
C THR A 45 4.08 5.85 -2.73
N LEU A 46 4.67 5.79 -1.53
CA LEU A 46 4.04 6.35 -0.33
C LEU A 46 3.87 7.87 -0.41
N SER A 47 4.86 8.60 -0.92
CA SER A 47 4.76 10.06 -1.05
C SER A 47 3.66 10.50 -2.01
N THR A 48 3.27 9.61 -2.91
CA THR A 48 2.20 9.87 -3.87
C THR A 48 0.81 9.78 -3.22
N PHE A 49 0.63 8.88 -2.27
CA PHE A 49 -0.56 8.90 -1.43
C PHE A 49 -0.71 10.20 -0.64
N SER A 50 0.37 11.00 -0.50
CA SER A 50 0.32 12.28 0.20
C SER A 50 -0.71 13.26 -0.36
N ILE A 51 -1.10 13.13 -1.62
CA ILE A 51 -2.18 13.93 -2.22
C ILE A 51 -3.52 13.61 -1.56
N ALA A 52 -3.72 12.36 -1.15
CA ALA A 52 -4.91 11.91 -0.42
C ALA A 52 -4.76 12.07 1.11
N PHE A 53 -3.55 12.27 1.64
CA PHE A 53 -3.28 12.29 3.08
C PHE A 53 -3.94 13.45 3.82
N ASP A 54 -4.15 14.59 3.20
CA ASP A 54 -4.89 15.69 3.83
C ASP A 54 -6.30 15.24 4.23
N GLY A 55 -7.01 14.56 3.31
CA GLY A 55 -8.28 13.94 3.63
C GLY A 55 -8.19 12.73 4.58
N PHE A 56 -7.07 11.99 4.59
CA PHE A 56 -6.85 10.87 5.51
C PHE A 56 -6.76 11.31 6.95
N ALA A 57 -6.01 12.38 7.24
CA ALA A 57 -5.88 12.91 8.59
C ALA A 57 -7.24 13.34 9.16
N GLU A 58 -8.04 14.05 8.37
CA GLU A 58 -9.37 14.54 8.75
C GLU A 58 -10.36 13.41 8.99
N ARG A 59 -10.40 12.41 8.08
CA ARG A 59 -11.31 11.25 8.19
C ARG A 59 -10.80 10.15 9.11
N LYS A 60 -9.58 10.27 9.65
CA LYS A 60 -8.89 9.19 10.40
C LYS A 60 -8.78 7.88 9.60
N THR A 61 -8.60 7.99 8.30
CA THR A 61 -8.47 6.86 7.39
C THR A 61 -7.33 5.96 7.83
N LYS A 62 -7.57 4.65 7.85
CA LYS A 62 -6.56 3.62 8.15
C LYS A 62 -5.96 3.09 6.85
N LEU A 63 -4.65 2.90 6.85
CA LEU A 63 -3.89 2.33 5.76
C LEU A 63 -3.11 1.12 6.27
N ARG A 64 -3.43 -0.08 5.78
CA ARG A 64 -2.72 -1.32 6.08
C ARG A 64 -1.97 -1.79 4.84
N LEU A 65 -0.65 -1.87 4.95
CA LEU A 65 0.24 -2.23 3.85
C LEU A 65 0.94 -3.56 4.13
N ILE A 66 0.97 -4.44 3.14
CA ILE A 66 1.84 -5.62 3.10
C ILE A 66 2.74 -5.51 1.89
N THR A 67 4.04 -5.62 2.09
CA THR A 67 5.03 -5.61 0.99
C THR A 67 5.98 -6.79 1.09
N GLY A 68 6.62 -7.13 -0.02
CA GLY A 68 7.75 -8.06 -0.02
C GLY A 68 8.93 -7.53 0.82
N HIS A 69 9.87 -8.40 1.13
CA HIS A 69 10.99 -8.12 2.03
C HIS A 69 12.22 -7.51 1.33
N ARG A 70 12.08 -7.08 0.06
CA ARG A 70 13.16 -6.48 -0.73
C ARG A 70 12.98 -4.97 -0.83
N PHE A 71 14.04 -4.21 -0.55
CA PHE A 71 14.01 -2.75 -0.55
C PHE A 71 15.21 -2.16 -1.27
N ARG A 72 15.07 -0.97 -1.84
CA ARG A 72 16.23 -0.12 -2.13
C ARG A 72 16.77 0.43 -0.81
N THR A 73 18.08 0.49 -0.68
CA THR A 73 18.74 0.98 0.54
C THR A 73 18.22 2.36 0.99
N ALA A 74 17.99 3.27 0.03
CA ALA A 74 17.47 4.61 0.35
C ALA A 74 16.04 4.56 0.90
N ASP A 75 15.17 3.70 0.34
CA ASP A 75 13.79 3.54 0.79
C ASP A 75 13.75 2.90 2.17
N LEU A 76 14.54 1.84 2.41
CA LEU A 76 14.62 1.19 3.72
C LEU A 76 15.06 2.16 4.81
N ASN A 77 16.15 2.90 4.60
CA ASN A 77 16.66 3.85 5.58
C ASN A 77 15.61 4.91 5.96
N LEU A 78 14.83 5.37 5.01
CA LEU A 78 13.81 6.38 5.26
C LEU A 78 12.58 5.78 5.95
N LEU A 79 12.13 4.59 5.54
CA LEU A 79 11.05 3.87 6.20
C LEU A 79 11.40 3.53 7.64
N THR A 80 12.59 2.97 7.89
CA THR A 80 13.07 2.69 9.25
C THR A 80 13.04 3.94 10.11
N LYS A 81 13.49 5.07 9.58
CA LYS A 81 13.43 6.34 10.31
C LYS A 81 11.99 6.76 10.64
N ILE A 82 11.08 6.74 9.65
CA ILE A 82 9.68 7.14 9.84
C ILE A 82 8.99 6.24 10.87
N PHE A 83 9.17 4.93 10.79
CA PHE A 83 8.51 3.99 11.70
C PHE A 83 9.18 3.90 13.07
N SER A 84 10.49 4.09 13.20
CA SER A 84 11.17 4.11 14.51
C SER A 84 10.78 5.31 15.35
N GLU A 85 10.53 6.46 14.77
CA GLU A 85 10.09 7.67 15.49
C GLU A 85 8.70 7.50 16.12
N LYS A 86 7.84 6.63 15.59
CA LYS A 86 6.56 6.23 16.22
C LYS A 86 6.76 5.64 17.62
N TYR A 87 7.86 4.95 17.85
CA TYR A 87 8.15 4.29 19.13
C TYR A 87 8.97 5.15 20.10
N THR A 88 9.64 6.17 19.60
CA THR A 88 10.43 7.09 20.41
C THR A 88 9.77 8.47 20.50
N LYS A 89 8.96 8.70 21.52
CA LYS A 89 8.33 10.00 21.82
C LYS A 89 9.31 11.17 22.04
N SER A 90 10.58 11.01 21.70
CA SER A 90 11.67 11.87 22.18
C SER A 90 12.61 12.44 21.11
N PHE A 91 12.28 12.40 19.83
CA PHE A 91 13.19 13.00 18.86
C PHE A 91 12.54 14.16 18.10
N LYS A 92 12.74 15.39 18.60
CA LYS A 92 12.71 16.61 17.78
C LYS A 92 13.93 16.58 16.85
N GLY A 93 13.98 15.58 15.97
CA GLY A 93 15.05 15.41 14.99
C GLY A 93 14.84 16.30 13.77
N LYS A 94 15.93 16.70 13.16
CA LYS A 94 16.01 17.56 11.98
C LYS A 94 14.86 17.31 10.99
N LEU A 95 14.07 18.35 10.74
CA LEU A 95 13.01 18.42 9.75
C LEU A 95 13.41 17.71 8.45
N ILE A 96 12.66 16.69 8.09
CA ILE A 96 12.64 16.21 6.72
C ILE A 96 12.11 17.37 5.89
N LYS A 97 12.91 17.91 4.97
CA LYS A 97 12.55 19.10 4.19
C LYS A 97 11.43 18.86 3.18
N ASP A 98 11.12 17.61 2.90
CA ASP A 98 10.07 17.23 1.96
C ASP A 98 8.71 17.18 2.70
N ALA A 99 7.83 18.10 2.33
CA ALA A 99 6.50 18.23 2.93
C ALA A 99 5.63 16.95 2.77
N LYS A 100 5.83 16.18 1.70
CA LYS A 100 5.10 14.94 1.47
C LYS A 100 5.53 13.84 2.45
N ILE A 101 6.84 13.75 2.68
CA ILE A 101 7.40 12.80 3.66
C ILE A 101 6.99 13.19 5.07
N GLN A 102 6.91 14.47 5.36
CA GLN A 102 6.43 14.95 6.66
C GLN A 102 4.97 14.54 6.90
N LYS A 103 4.09 14.71 5.93
CA LYS A 103 2.70 14.22 6.03
C LYS A 103 2.62 12.71 6.26
N LEU A 104 3.45 11.93 5.55
CA LEU A 104 3.53 10.48 5.80
C LEU A 104 3.95 10.19 7.24
N GLN A 105 4.96 10.87 7.76
CA GLN A 105 5.40 10.72 9.14
C GLN A 105 4.28 11.05 10.13
N ASP A 106 3.51 12.12 9.88
CA ASP A 106 2.40 12.53 10.75
C ASP A 106 1.31 11.44 10.81
N ILE A 107 0.90 10.87 9.68
CA ILE A 107 -0.12 9.81 9.67
C ILE A 107 0.40 8.49 10.26
N VAL A 108 1.69 8.17 10.12
CA VAL A 108 2.32 7.03 10.80
C VAL A 108 2.33 7.25 12.31
N ASN A 109 2.74 8.45 12.78
CA ASN A 109 2.76 8.80 14.20
C ASN A 109 1.36 8.80 14.83
N ASN A 110 0.35 9.16 14.07
CA ASN A 110 -1.05 9.09 14.49
C ASN A 110 -1.63 7.66 14.50
N GLY A 111 -0.84 6.65 14.11
CA GLY A 111 -1.26 5.25 14.08
C GLY A 111 -2.22 4.91 12.94
N GLN A 112 -2.28 5.75 11.91
CA GLN A 112 -3.15 5.55 10.76
C GLN A 112 -2.52 4.64 9.69
N VAL A 113 -1.20 4.40 9.74
CA VAL A 113 -0.48 3.53 8.81
C VAL A 113 0.16 2.38 9.57
N GLU A 114 -0.11 1.18 9.11
CA GLU A 114 0.55 -0.05 9.54
C GLU A 114 1.24 -0.71 8.34
N LEU A 115 2.47 -1.17 8.54
CA LEU A 115 3.27 -1.81 7.50
C LEU A 115 3.75 -3.18 7.98
N LYS A 116 3.46 -4.19 7.18
CA LYS A 116 3.93 -5.57 7.38
C LYS A 116 4.75 -6.06 6.20
N ILE A 117 5.60 -7.03 6.48
CA ILE A 117 6.53 -7.63 5.54
C ILE A 117 6.13 -9.08 5.30
N ALA A 118 5.88 -9.42 4.04
CA ALA A 118 5.60 -10.79 3.61
C ALA A 118 6.86 -11.46 3.06
N ILE A 119 7.20 -12.61 3.64
CA ILE A 119 8.38 -13.40 3.27
C ILE A 119 7.91 -14.80 2.87
N PRO A 120 8.07 -15.20 1.60
CA PRO A 120 7.85 -16.59 1.20
C PRO A 120 8.78 -17.53 1.96
N ASN A 121 8.26 -18.65 2.45
CA ASN A 121 8.99 -19.59 3.32
C ASN A 121 8.84 -21.04 2.89
N SER A 122 8.72 -21.30 1.60
CA SER A 122 8.59 -22.65 1.04
C SER A 122 9.60 -22.87 -0.07
N GLU A 123 10.19 -24.06 -0.12
CA GLU A 123 11.06 -24.49 -1.23
C GLU A 123 10.34 -24.53 -2.58
N GLN A 124 9.00 -24.59 -2.56
CA GLN A 124 8.16 -24.66 -3.77
C GLN A 124 7.78 -23.28 -4.30
N ILE A 125 8.03 -22.20 -3.54
CA ILE A 125 7.67 -20.84 -3.91
C ILE A 125 8.97 -20.04 -4.03
N SER A 126 9.07 -19.24 -5.10
CA SER A 126 10.20 -18.33 -5.26
C SER A 126 10.29 -17.37 -4.06
N ASP A 127 11.48 -16.86 -3.79
CA ASP A 127 11.79 -15.90 -2.74
C ASP A 127 11.20 -14.49 -3.03
N THR A 128 10.11 -14.43 -3.79
CA THR A 128 9.48 -13.16 -4.20
C THR A 128 8.00 -13.18 -3.83
N PHE A 129 7.59 -12.19 -3.04
CA PHE A 129 6.18 -11.90 -2.80
C PHE A 129 5.66 -11.02 -3.92
N SER A 130 4.59 -11.43 -4.60
CA SER A 130 4.05 -10.74 -5.79
C SER A 130 2.53 -10.56 -5.72
N GLU A 131 1.93 -10.66 -4.54
CA GLU A 131 0.49 -10.39 -4.37
C GLU A 131 0.20 -8.90 -4.56
N ARG A 132 -0.84 -8.59 -5.32
CA ARG A 132 -1.21 -7.21 -5.67
C ARG A 132 -2.70 -6.97 -5.50
N ILE A 133 -3.17 -7.10 -4.28
CA ILE A 133 -4.55 -6.80 -3.87
C ILE A 133 -4.62 -5.37 -3.35
N GLY A 134 -5.66 -4.64 -3.70
CA GLY A 134 -6.04 -3.40 -3.02
C GLY A 134 -7.52 -3.41 -2.68
N ILE A 135 -7.89 -2.85 -1.53
CA ILE A 135 -9.25 -2.84 -1.01
C ILE A 135 -9.53 -1.48 -0.37
N PHE A 136 -10.52 -0.79 -0.86
CA PHE A 136 -11.06 0.42 -0.26
C PHE A 136 -12.38 0.11 0.43
N ARG A 137 -12.59 0.65 1.63
CA ARG A 137 -13.87 0.55 2.34
C ARG A 137 -14.30 1.92 2.82
N ASP A 138 -15.60 2.25 2.66
CA ASP A 138 -16.18 3.51 3.15
C ASP A 138 -16.98 3.34 4.44
N GLU A 139 -17.52 4.44 4.97
CA GLU A 139 -18.33 4.47 6.20
C GLU A 139 -19.65 3.70 6.09
N GLU A 140 -20.15 3.45 4.88
CA GLU A 140 -21.36 2.69 4.61
C GLU A 140 -21.06 1.20 4.37
N ASP A 141 -19.84 0.75 4.66
CA ASP A 141 -19.36 -0.62 4.47
C ASP A 141 -19.35 -1.06 2.98
N GLN A 142 -19.42 -0.07 2.05
CA GLN A 142 -19.23 -0.36 0.64
C GLN A 142 -17.75 -0.61 0.38
N THR A 143 -17.48 -1.65 -0.38
CA THR A 143 -16.11 -2.11 -0.63
C THR A 143 -15.81 -2.15 -2.12
N VAL A 144 -14.65 -1.61 -2.49
CA VAL A 144 -14.06 -1.73 -3.82
C VAL A 144 -12.75 -2.49 -3.68
N ALA A 145 -12.67 -3.66 -4.28
CA ALA A 145 -11.43 -4.42 -4.37
C ALA A 145 -10.85 -4.31 -5.79
N PHE A 146 -9.53 -4.41 -5.90
CA PHE A 146 -8.87 -4.45 -7.20
C PHE A 146 -7.65 -5.34 -7.20
N THR A 147 -7.28 -5.79 -8.38
CA THR A 147 -6.00 -6.48 -8.64
C THR A 147 -5.36 -5.91 -9.89
N GLY A 148 -4.04 -5.96 -9.99
CA GLY A 148 -3.36 -5.51 -11.20
C GLY A 148 -1.94 -5.05 -10.96
N THR A 149 -1.30 -4.61 -12.03
CA THR A 149 0.13 -4.28 -12.07
C THR A 149 0.45 -2.88 -11.57
N SER A 150 -0.54 -2.12 -11.08
CA SER A 150 -0.33 -0.74 -10.67
C SER A 150 0.75 -0.64 -9.60
N LYS A 151 1.80 0.11 -9.89
CA LYS A 151 2.82 0.53 -8.94
C LYS A 151 2.45 1.82 -8.24
N GLU A 152 1.25 2.33 -8.54
CA GLU A 152 0.75 3.59 -7.99
C GLU A 152 1.76 4.74 -8.18
N SER A 153 2.45 4.71 -9.32
CA SER A 153 3.38 5.77 -9.73
C SER A 153 2.58 6.94 -10.30
N PHE A 154 2.39 7.96 -9.50
CA PHE A 154 1.68 9.18 -9.87
C PHE A 154 2.59 10.23 -10.54
N SER A 155 3.75 9.81 -10.99
CA SER A 155 4.65 10.68 -11.75
C SER A 155 4.09 10.93 -13.15
N ASP A 156 3.86 12.19 -13.51
CA ASP A 156 3.41 12.56 -14.84
C ASP A 156 4.47 12.31 -15.93
N GLN A 157 5.72 12.05 -15.55
CA GLN A 157 6.84 11.99 -16.48
C GLN A 157 7.21 10.59 -16.98
N THR A 158 6.95 9.55 -16.20
CA THR A 158 7.21 8.16 -16.62
C THR A 158 6.15 7.25 -16.01
N ARG A 159 5.14 6.86 -16.82
CA ARG A 159 4.12 5.90 -16.41
C ARG A 159 4.50 4.53 -16.92
N ASP A 160 4.49 3.56 -16.03
CA ASP A 160 4.49 2.15 -16.45
C ASP A 160 3.18 1.86 -17.20
N PHE A 161 3.25 0.90 -18.12
CA PHE A 161 2.04 0.41 -18.74
C PHE A 161 1.34 -0.55 -17.76
N GLU A 162 0.16 -0.18 -17.31
CA GLU A 162 -0.53 -0.85 -16.20
C GLU A 162 -1.96 -1.22 -16.57
N SER A 163 -2.48 -2.26 -15.95
CA SER A 163 -3.91 -2.57 -15.95
C SER A 163 -4.38 -2.93 -14.54
N VAL A 164 -5.63 -2.57 -14.26
CA VAL A 164 -6.27 -2.80 -12.96
C VAL A 164 -7.67 -3.33 -13.21
N ASP A 165 -7.98 -4.51 -12.68
CA ASP A 165 -9.32 -5.09 -12.64
C ASP A 165 -10.00 -4.68 -11.32
N VAL A 166 -11.22 -4.16 -11.41
CA VAL A 166 -11.96 -3.59 -10.27
C VAL A 166 -13.23 -4.40 -10.01
N PHE A 167 -13.47 -4.71 -8.76
CA PHE A 167 -14.62 -5.46 -8.24
C PHE A 167 -15.31 -4.64 -7.15
N THR A 168 -16.64 -4.57 -7.20
CA THR A 168 -17.40 -3.78 -6.24
C THR A 168 -18.34 -4.66 -5.42
N SER A 169 -18.55 -4.34 -4.14
CA SER A 169 -19.42 -5.12 -3.25
C SER A 169 -20.88 -5.19 -3.73
N TRP A 170 -21.29 -4.23 -4.56
CA TRP A 170 -22.65 -4.18 -5.10
C TRP A 170 -22.85 -4.91 -6.44
N ASN A 171 -21.77 -5.22 -7.19
CA ASN A 171 -21.84 -5.97 -8.46
C ASN A 171 -21.16 -7.34 -8.36
N ASP A 172 -20.01 -7.43 -7.65
CA ASP A 172 -19.13 -8.60 -7.62
C ASP A 172 -18.88 -9.11 -6.19
N LYS A 173 -19.91 -9.13 -5.37
CA LYS A 173 -19.83 -9.42 -3.94
C LYS A 173 -18.92 -10.61 -3.61
N SER A 174 -19.08 -11.74 -4.28
CA SER A 174 -18.30 -12.95 -4.01
C SER A 174 -16.81 -12.82 -4.32
N ARG A 175 -16.42 -11.97 -5.30
CA ARG A 175 -15.03 -11.67 -5.60
C ARG A 175 -14.43 -10.73 -4.57
N VAL A 176 -15.17 -9.70 -4.19
CA VAL A 176 -14.77 -8.76 -3.14
C VAL A 176 -14.55 -9.51 -1.82
N GLU A 177 -15.50 -10.33 -1.38
CA GLU A 177 -15.37 -11.13 -0.15
C GLU A 177 -14.12 -12.04 -0.15
N ARG A 178 -13.81 -12.66 -1.30
CA ARG A 178 -12.57 -13.45 -1.43
C ARG A 178 -11.32 -12.59 -1.29
N LYS A 179 -11.26 -11.42 -1.95
CA LYS A 179 -10.09 -10.52 -1.85
C LYS A 179 -9.91 -9.96 -0.45
N VAL A 180 -11.00 -9.62 0.22
CA VAL A 180 -10.97 -9.24 1.64
C VAL A 180 -10.43 -10.38 2.50
N LYS A 181 -10.93 -11.60 2.30
CA LYS A 181 -10.47 -12.78 3.04
C LYS A 181 -8.99 -13.08 2.78
N ASP A 182 -8.54 -13.05 1.51
CA ASP A 182 -7.15 -13.28 1.13
C ASP A 182 -6.22 -12.27 1.83
N PHE A 183 -6.61 -10.99 1.87
CA PHE A 183 -5.84 -9.96 2.57
C PHE A 183 -5.82 -10.19 4.08
N GLU A 184 -6.96 -10.49 4.71
CA GLU A 184 -7.02 -10.72 6.16
C GLU A 184 -6.22 -11.98 6.57
N GLU A 185 -6.25 -13.04 5.78
CA GLU A 185 -5.42 -14.23 6.05
C GLU A 185 -3.92 -13.92 5.95
N LEU A 186 -3.50 -13.07 5.01
CA LEU A 186 -2.13 -12.56 4.94
C LEU A 186 -1.82 -11.69 6.16
N TRP A 187 -2.69 -10.73 6.46
CA TRP A 187 -2.51 -9.78 7.57
C TRP A 187 -2.35 -10.47 8.92
N GLU A 188 -3.13 -11.51 9.14
CA GLU A 188 -3.10 -12.33 10.35
C GLU A 188 -2.04 -13.45 10.32
N ASN A 189 -1.17 -13.49 9.29
CA ASN A 189 -0.14 -14.52 9.13
C ASN A 189 -0.69 -15.95 9.07
N LYS A 190 -1.86 -16.14 8.44
CA LYS A 190 -2.55 -17.43 8.29
C LYS A 190 -2.37 -18.05 6.90
N THR A 191 -1.82 -17.29 5.93
CA THR A 191 -1.59 -17.78 4.57
C THR A 191 -0.46 -18.80 4.54
N LYS A 192 -0.68 -19.93 3.88
CA LYS A 192 0.34 -20.98 3.74
C LYS A 192 1.52 -20.47 2.90
N HIS A 193 2.72 -20.95 3.24
CA HIS A 193 3.97 -20.69 2.50
C HIS A 193 4.43 -19.23 2.48
N VAL A 194 3.79 -18.36 3.26
CA VAL A 194 4.22 -16.97 3.47
C VAL A 194 4.20 -16.68 4.97
N LYS A 195 5.24 -16.04 5.47
CA LYS A 195 5.29 -15.49 6.83
C LYS A 195 5.19 -13.98 6.75
N VAL A 196 4.33 -13.41 7.61
CA VAL A 196 4.10 -11.97 7.67
C VAL A 196 4.55 -11.45 9.03
N TYR A 197 5.37 -10.41 9.02
CA TYR A 197 5.97 -9.80 10.20
C TYR A 197 5.68 -8.29 10.21
N ASP A 198 5.61 -7.69 11.38
CA ASP A 198 5.64 -6.24 11.48
C ASP A 198 6.95 -5.69 10.94
N PHE A 199 6.91 -4.51 10.29
CA PHE A 199 8.06 -3.93 9.61
C PHE A 199 9.26 -3.75 10.56
N MET A 200 9.05 -3.16 11.74
CA MET A 200 10.14 -2.93 12.69
C MET A 200 10.72 -4.25 13.23
N TYR A 201 9.87 -5.24 13.48
CA TYR A 201 10.35 -6.57 13.86
C TYR A 201 11.23 -7.20 12.77
N ALA A 202 10.80 -7.10 11.50
CA ALA A 202 11.56 -7.64 10.37
C ALA A 202 12.91 -6.92 10.18
N GLU A 203 12.93 -5.61 10.37
CA GLU A 203 14.16 -4.80 10.31
C GLU A 203 15.14 -5.18 11.44
N GLU A 204 14.69 -5.16 12.69
CA GLU A 204 15.51 -5.47 13.88
C GLU A 204 16.06 -6.90 13.87
N ASN A 205 15.36 -7.84 13.22
CA ASN A 205 15.79 -9.24 13.10
C ASN A 205 16.52 -9.55 11.79
N ASN A 206 16.92 -8.54 11.00
CA ASN A 206 17.67 -8.70 9.76
C ASN A 206 16.96 -9.60 8.72
N LEU A 207 15.62 -9.54 8.66
CA LEU A 207 14.84 -10.33 7.71
C LEU A 207 14.68 -9.61 6.35
N LEU A 208 15.07 -8.34 6.27
CA LEU A 208 14.94 -7.53 5.07
C LEU A 208 16.17 -7.68 4.17
N LYS A 209 15.95 -7.75 2.86
CA LYS A 209 16.98 -7.70 1.84
C LYS A 209 17.02 -6.32 1.22
N TYR A 210 18.19 -5.73 1.04
CA TYR A 210 18.33 -4.41 0.45
C TYR A 210 19.57 -4.30 -0.42
N SER A 211 19.48 -3.47 -1.46
CA SER A 211 20.59 -3.17 -2.38
C SER A 211 20.45 -1.76 -2.90
N SER A 212 21.58 -1.10 -3.20
CA SER A 212 21.61 0.16 -3.94
C SER A 212 21.21 -0.01 -5.40
N GLU A 213 21.34 -1.24 -5.94
CA GLU A 213 21.17 -1.60 -7.34
C GLU A 213 19.93 -2.45 -7.62
N TRP A 214 18.98 -2.57 -6.69
CA TRP A 214 17.70 -3.17 -7.05
C TRP A 214 17.04 -2.31 -8.13
N ILE A 215 17.60 -2.42 -9.31
CA ILE A 215 16.88 -2.12 -10.52
C ILE A 215 15.78 -3.16 -10.57
N LEU A 216 14.58 -2.69 -10.73
CA LEU A 216 13.41 -3.51 -11.02
C LEU A 216 13.66 -4.22 -12.38
N ASN A 217 14.61 -5.14 -12.40
CA ASN A 217 14.78 -6.11 -13.46
C ASN A 217 13.86 -7.28 -13.09
N ASN A 218 12.64 -7.15 -13.59
CA ASN A 218 11.76 -8.13 -14.21
C ASN A 218 10.34 -7.67 -14.09
#